data_eb6746e42f2ad5e4be9cc70a6d990092
#
_entry.id   eb6746e42f2ad5e4be9cc70a6d990092
#
_cell.length_a   1.000
_cell.length_b   1.000
_cell.length_c   1.000
_cell.angle_alpha   90.00
_cell.angle_beta   90.00
_cell.angle_gamma   90.00
#
_symmetry.space_group_name_H-M   'P 1'
#
loop_
_entity.id
_entity.type
_entity.pdbx_description
1 polymer ?
#
loop_
_entity_poly.entity_id
_entity_poly.type
_entity_poly.pdbx_seq_one_letter_code
_entity_poly.pdbx_strand_id
1 'polypeptide(L)'
;PGGKRDRRSEAGNRESRASLQGDARHVVVHGDICDRALLARRMAEHRPRAIVHFAAESHVDRSIHGPGAFIRTNVDGTFALLEAARAHWSTLDAAQQAAFRFHHVSTDEVYGSLGPRDAPFAETHIYEPNSPYSASKAASDHLVRAWHHTYGLPVVTTNCSNNYGPYQFPEKLIPLMIVNALAGKPLPVYGDGQQVRDWLYVADHCAAIREVLARGTPGQTYNVGGWNEKPNIEIVQTICALLDEMQPDPAGSYSRLIAYVTDRPGHDRRYAIDARKLERELGWKPAETFESGIRKTVRWYLDHRDWVAHVQSGAYREWLATNYNDRAAA
;
A
#
# COMPACT_ATOMS: atom_id res chain seq x y z
N PRO A 1 -0.24 20.66 22.34
CA PRO A 1 -1.33 19.75 22.55
C PRO A 1 -1.01 18.50 21.75
N GLY A 2 -0.59 17.43 22.47
CA GLY A 2 -0.07 16.20 21.87
C GLY A 2 -1.16 15.41 21.16
N GLY A 3 -1.04 15.29 19.86
CA GLY A 3 -1.80 14.31 19.09
C GLY A 3 -1.59 12.93 19.71
N LYS A 4 -2.67 12.21 20.01
CA LYS A 4 -2.61 10.83 20.50
C LYS A 4 -1.84 10.02 19.47
N ARG A 5 -0.61 9.60 19.81
CA ARG A 5 0.22 8.72 18.99
C ARG A 5 -0.59 7.48 18.65
N ASP A 6 -0.68 7.14 17.38
CA ASP A 6 -1.32 5.91 16.94
C ASP A 6 -0.47 4.71 17.39
N ARG A 7 -0.77 4.15 18.56
CA ARG A 7 -0.08 2.98 19.11
C ARG A 7 -0.31 1.69 18.28
N ARG A 8 -1.15 1.75 17.25
CA ARG A 8 -1.60 0.61 16.43
C ARG A 8 -0.52 0.09 15.50
N SER A 9 0.22 1.03 14.88
CA SER A 9 1.33 0.66 13.99
C SER A 9 2.53 0.09 14.76
N GLU A 10 2.62 0.37 16.08
CA GLU A 10 3.77 -0.07 16.87
C GLU A 10 3.79 -1.57 17.12
N ALA A 11 2.66 -2.20 17.43
CA ALA A 11 2.62 -3.62 17.77
C ALA A 11 2.83 -4.51 16.53
N GLY A 12 2.03 -4.34 15.48
CA GLY A 12 2.19 -5.10 14.23
C GLY A 12 3.54 -4.86 13.55
N ASN A 13 4.07 -3.62 13.64
CA ASN A 13 5.38 -3.29 13.12
C ASN A 13 6.55 -3.89 13.94
N ARG A 14 6.40 -4.15 15.23
CA ARG A 14 7.43 -4.84 16.02
C ARG A 14 7.55 -6.30 15.63
N GLU A 15 6.44 -7.01 15.49
CA GLU A 15 6.44 -8.42 15.13
C GLU A 15 6.87 -8.66 13.68
N SER A 16 6.43 -7.83 12.72
CA SER A 16 6.88 -7.91 11.33
C SER A 16 8.38 -7.62 11.17
N ARG A 17 9.01 -6.97 12.15
CA ARG A 17 10.46 -6.72 12.21
C ARG A 17 11.21 -7.67 13.16
N ALA A 18 10.56 -8.66 13.74
CA ALA A 18 11.18 -9.56 14.71
C ALA A 18 12.43 -10.26 14.15
N SER A 19 12.41 -10.63 12.85
CA SER A 19 13.55 -11.20 12.15
C SER A 19 14.77 -10.28 12.02
N LEU A 20 14.58 -8.96 12.22
CA LEU A 20 15.64 -7.94 12.14
C LEU A 20 16.10 -7.47 13.51
N GLN A 21 15.50 -8.00 14.59
CA GLN A 21 15.92 -7.67 15.95
C GLN A 21 17.33 -8.20 16.21
N GLY A 22 18.20 -7.32 16.70
CA GLY A 22 19.60 -7.66 16.96
C GLY A 22 20.55 -7.52 15.77
N ASP A 23 20.07 -7.25 14.56
CA ASP A 23 20.95 -6.89 13.44
C ASP A 23 21.41 -5.43 13.60
N ALA A 24 22.70 -5.22 13.86
CA ALA A 24 23.28 -3.89 14.06
C ALA A 24 23.13 -2.95 12.83
N ARG A 25 22.85 -3.52 11.65
CA ARG A 25 22.58 -2.76 10.43
C ARG A 25 21.14 -2.20 10.38
N HIS A 26 20.25 -2.69 11.25
CA HIS A 26 18.85 -2.28 11.30
C HIS A 26 18.59 -1.32 12.46
N VAL A 27 18.47 -0.04 12.15
CA VAL A 27 18.15 1.02 13.11
C VAL A 27 16.71 1.47 12.93
N VAL A 28 15.91 1.37 13.98
CA VAL A 28 14.51 1.85 13.99
C VAL A 28 14.44 3.19 14.68
N VAL A 29 13.95 4.18 13.95
CA VAL A 29 13.67 5.52 14.50
C VAL A 29 12.16 5.76 14.44
N HIS A 30 11.57 5.97 15.61
CA HIS A 30 10.16 6.35 15.70
C HIS A 30 10.03 7.87 15.55
N GLY A 31 9.22 8.31 14.58
CA GLY A 31 9.03 9.74 14.29
C GLY A 31 7.97 10.02 13.24
N ASP A 32 7.65 11.30 13.06
CA ASP A 32 6.74 11.81 12.03
C ASP A 32 7.58 12.35 10.85
N ILE A 33 7.24 11.97 9.62
CA ILE A 33 7.93 12.52 8.42
C ILE A 33 7.71 14.01 8.21
N CYS A 34 6.74 14.62 8.90
CA CYS A 34 6.57 16.07 8.94
C CYS A 34 7.54 16.76 9.90
N ASP A 35 8.26 16.02 10.76
CA ASP A 35 9.29 16.58 11.67
C ASP A 35 10.61 16.82 10.92
N ARG A 36 10.74 18.02 10.36
CA ARG A 36 11.91 18.43 9.59
C ARG A 36 13.23 18.36 10.38
N ALA A 37 13.18 18.67 11.70
CA ALA A 37 14.36 18.61 12.54
C ALA A 37 14.83 17.17 12.76
N LEU A 38 13.88 16.23 12.95
CA LEU A 38 14.16 14.81 13.01
C LEU A 38 14.78 14.33 11.70
N LEU A 39 14.17 14.64 10.57
CA LEU A 39 14.66 14.22 9.25
C LEU A 39 16.10 14.74 9.01
N ALA A 40 16.36 16.03 9.27
CA ALA A 40 17.69 16.60 9.10
C ALA A 40 18.76 15.89 9.95
N ARG A 41 18.45 15.61 11.24
CA ARG A 41 19.36 14.85 12.11
C ARG A 41 19.63 13.45 11.57
N ARG A 42 18.59 12.72 11.08
CA ARG A 42 18.77 11.36 10.57
C ARG A 42 19.55 11.30 9.26
N MET A 43 19.35 12.28 8.38
CA MET A 43 20.17 12.42 7.17
C MET A 43 21.65 12.65 7.49
N ALA A 44 21.94 13.53 8.46
CA ALA A 44 23.31 13.80 8.90
C ALA A 44 23.97 12.60 9.59
N GLU A 45 23.23 11.89 10.45
CA GLU A 45 23.73 10.76 11.23
C GLU A 45 24.00 9.53 10.36
N HIS A 46 23.03 9.16 9.51
CA HIS A 46 23.11 7.90 8.76
C HIS A 46 23.64 8.05 7.34
N ARG A 47 23.70 9.28 6.80
CA ARG A 47 24.17 9.57 5.43
C ARG A 47 23.68 8.58 4.39
N PRO A 48 22.35 8.41 4.23
CA PRO A 48 21.81 7.36 3.37
C PRO A 48 22.23 7.58 1.91
N ARG A 49 22.57 6.48 1.22
CA ARG A 49 22.78 6.48 -0.23
C ARG A 49 21.47 6.36 -1.02
N ALA A 50 20.40 5.99 -0.36
CA ALA A 50 19.06 5.91 -0.96
C ALA A 50 17.99 6.09 0.10
N ILE A 51 16.84 6.62 -0.33
CA ILE A 51 15.63 6.76 0.47
C ILE A 51 14.52 6.01 -0.27
N VAL A 52 13.80 5.11 0.40
CA VAL A 52 12.59 4.49 -0.13
C VAL A 52 11.41 4.99 0.70
N HIS A 53 10.57 5.79 0.07
CA HIS A 53 9.49 6.52 0.73
C HIS A 53 8.17 5.76 0.64
N PHE A 54 7.83 5.03 1.72
CA PHE A 54 6.54 4.35 1.88
C PHE A 54 5.57 5.10 2.80
N ALA A 55 6.05 6.10 3.54
CA ALA A 55 5.25 6.73 4.57
C ALA A 55 4.05 7.46 3.95
N ALA A 56 2.85 7.00 4.27
CA ALA A 56 1.60 7.56 3.79
C ALA A 56 0.43 7.14 4.67
N GLU A 57 -0.60 7.97 4.75
CA GLU A 57 -1.95 7.52 5.05
C GLU A 57 -2.50 6.85 3.79
N SER A 58 -3.08 5.63 3.91
CA SER A 58 -3.37 4.78 2.73
C SER A 58 -4.76 4.15 2.71
N HIS A 59 -5.64 4.45 3.68
CA HIS A 59 -6.97 3.86 3.73
C HIS A 59 -8.01 4.82 3.13
N VAL A 60 -8.57 4.46 1.96
CA VAL A 60 -9.50 5.34 1.21
C VAL A 60 -10.69 5.77 2.06
N ASP A 61 -11.37 4.84 2.76
CA ASP A 61 -12.54 5.21 3.58
C ASP A 61 -12.18 6.20 4.70
N ARG A 62 -11.00 6.08 5.30
CA ARG A 62 -10.51 7.08 6.27
C ARG A 62 -10.26 8.43 5.61
N SER A 63 -9.85 8.47 4.35
CA SER A 63 -9.64 9.72 3.63
C SER A 63 -10.95 10.47 3.38
N ILE A 64 -12.06 9.75 3.24
CA ILE A 64 -13.40 10.34 3.07
C ILE A 64 -13.85 11.01 4.38
N HIS A 65 -13.60 10.36 5.52
CA HIS A 65 -14.01 10.89 6.83
C HIS A 65 -13.06 11.95 7.40
N GLY A 66 -11.76 11.89 7.08
CA GLY A 66 -10.75 12.78 7.65
C GLY A 66 -9.62 13.11 6.66
N PRO A 67 -9.89 13.86 5.58
CA PRO A 67 -8.91 14.12 4.51
C PRO A 67 -7.68 14.91 4.97
N GLY A 68 -7.80 15.72 6.01
CA GLY A 68 -6.70 16.56 6.50
C GLY A 68 -5.46 15.77 6.92
N ALA A 69 -5.61 14.58 7.50
CA ALA A 69 -4.48 13.70 7.83
C ALA A 69 -3.71 13.24 6.58
N PHE A 70 -4.44 12.98 5.49
CA PHE A 70 -3.85 12.56 4.20
C PHE A 70 -3.06 13.70 3.56
N ILE A 71 -3.60 14.92 3.55
CA ILE A 71 -2.85 16.09 3.06
C ILE A 71 -1.58 16.28 3.87
N ARG A 72 -1.68 16.30 5.19
CA ARG A 72 -0.52 16.49 6.06
C ARG A 72 0.54 15.42 5.84
N THR A 73 0.18 14.13 5.91
CA THR A 73 1.15 13.05 5.81
C THR A 73 1.67 12.89 4.38
N ASN A 74 0.77 12.81 3.40
CA ASN A 74 1.14 12.44 2.02
C ASN A 74 1.74 13.62 1.26
N VAL A 75 1.29 14.85 1.51
CA VAL A 75 1.78 16.05 0.81
C VAL A 75 2.87 16.76 1.61
N ASP A 76 2.54 17.27 2.82
CA ASP A 76 3.51 18.03 3.63
C ASP A 76 4.66 17.14 4.09
N GLY A 77 4.38 15.88 4.46
CA GLY A 77 5.40 14.90 4.85
C GLY A 77 6.33 14.54 3.69
N THR A 78 5.81 14.32 2.47
CA THR A 78 6.63 14.11 1.28
C THR A 78 7.48 15.33 0.96
N PHE A 79 6.90 16.54 1.05
CA PHE A 79 7.64 17.78 0.89
C PHE A 79 8.80 17.90 1.89
N ALA A 80 8.53 17.65 3.17
CA ALA A 80 9.57 17.71 4.20
C ALA A 80 10.71 16.71 3.95
N LEU A 81 10.36 15.49 3.52
CA LEU A 81 11.34 14.45 3.20
C LEU A 81 12.15 14.78 1.95
N LEU A 82 11.53 15.35 0.91
CA LEU A 82 12.22 15.82 -0.31
C LEU A 82 13.22 16.93 0.01
N GLU A 83 12.86 17.90 0.85
CA GLU A 83 13.79 18.97 1.27
C GLU A 83 14.97 18.42 2.08
N ALA A 84 14.72 17.48 3.00
CA ALA A 84 15.78 16.83 3.75
C ALA A 84 16.72 16.00 2.84
N ALA A 85 16.12 15.27 1.87
CA ALA A 85 16.87 14.50 0.89
C ALA A 85 17.73 15.41 -0.02
N ARG A 86 17.17 16.53 -0.51
CA ARG A 86 17.88 17.50 -1.34
C ARG A 86 19.03 18.14 -0.58
N ALA A 87 18.80 18.59 0.65
CA ALA A 87 19.83 19.16 1.51
C ALA A 87 20.98 18.18 1.76
N HIS A 88 20.66 16.91 2.06
CA HIS A 88 21.66 15.84 2.19
C HIS A 88 22.40 15.59 0.89
N TRP A 89 21.70 15.39 -0.22
CA TRP A 89 22.27 15.11 -1.54
C TRP A 89 23.24 16.20 -1.99
N SER A 90 22.94 17.49 -1.72
CA SER A 90 23.81 18.59 -2.08
C SER A 90 25.16 18.60 -1.33
N THR A 91 25.29 17.87 -0.22
CA THR A 91 26.54 17.71 0.53
C THR A 91 27.43 16.57 0.05
N LEU A 92 26.93 15.74 -0.85
CA LEU A 92 27.62 14.57 -1.37
C LEU A 92 28.59 14.97 -2.49
N ASP A 93 29.67 14.17 -2.67
CA ASP A 93 30.52 14.32 -3.85
C ASP A 93 29.79 13.87 -5.13
N ALA A 94 30.36 14.18 -6.29
CA ALA A 94 29.74 13.94 -7.60
C ALA A 94 29.42 12.44 -7.84
N ALA A 95 30.27 11.52 -7.39
CA ALA A 95 30.04 10.07 -7.54
C ALA A 95 28.89 9.59 -6.63
N GLN A 96 28.86 10.07 -5.40
CA GLN A 96 27.80 9.80 -4.44
C GLN A 96 26.47 10.42 -4.90
N GLN A 97 26.48 11.65 -5.44
CA GLN A 97 25.30 12.29 -6.01
C GLN A 97 24.72 11.48 -7.17
N ALA A 98 25.54 10.99 -8.07
CA ALA A 98 25.12 10.16 -9.20
C ALA A 98 24.54 8.80 -8.75
N ALA A 99 25.08 8.24 -7.66
CA ALA A 99 24.62 6.96 -7.08
C ALA A 99 23.39 7.10 -6.18
N PHE A 100 23.09 8.30 -5.68
CA PHE A 100 21.94 8.54 -4.79
C PHE A 100 20.62 8.25 -5.48
N ARG A 101 19.63 7.74 -4.73
CA ARG A 101 18.25 7.52 -5.23
C ARG A 101 17.22 7.92 -4.18
N PHE A 102 16.22 8.67 -4.63
CA PHE A 102 14.97 8.88 -3.88
C PHE A 102 13.87 8.10 -4.60
N HIS A 103 13.43 6.97 -4.00
CA HIS A 103 12.38 6.13 -4.56
C HIS A 103 11.06 6.44 -3.86
N HIS A 104 10.11 7.01 -4.59
CA HIS A 104 8.76 7.27 -4.13
C HIS A 104 7.83 6.11 -4.50
N VAL A 105 7.19 5.51 -3.50
CA VAL A 105 6.18 4.45 -3.72
C VAL A 105 4.79 5.07 -3.73
N SER A 106 4.13 5.02 -4.89
CA SER A 106 2.78 5.54 -5.13
C SER A 106 1.80 4.42 -5.48
N THR A 107 0.69 4.75 -6.10
CA THR A 107 -0.45 3.88 -6.37
C THR A 107 -1.01 4.12 -7.77
N ASP A 108 -1.61 3.10 -8.38
CA ASP A 108 -2.38 3.21 -9.63
C ASP A 108 -3.66 4.03 -9.49
N GLU A 109 -4.16 4.21 -8.24
CA GLU A 109 -5.35 5.02 -7.97
C GLU A 109 -5.20 6.49 -8.38
N VAL A 110 -3.97 6.97 -8.62
CA VAL A 110 -3.73 8.33 -9.13
C VAL A 110 -4.23 8.55 -10.56
N TYR A 111 -4.36 7.46 -11.35
CA TYR A 111 -4.83 7.51 -12.73
C TYR A 111 -6.34 7.63 -12.88
N GLY A 112 -7.11 7.37 -11.81
CA GLY A 112 -8.58 7.42 -11.83
C GLY A 112 -9.22 6.06 -12.12
N SER A 113 -10.36 6.05 -12.82
CA SER A 113 -11.16 4.85 -13.07
C SER A 113 -11.23 4.49 -14.54
N LEU A 114 -11.05 3.20 -14.85
CA LEU A 114 -11.21 2.65 -16.20
C LEU A 114 -12.64 2.16 -16.42
N GLY A 115 -13.12 2.31 -17.66
CA GLY A 115 -14.27 1.59 -18.17
C GLY A 115 -13.96 0.10 -18.38
N PRO A 116 -15.01 -0.72 -18.64
CA PRO A 116 -14.84 -2.19 -18.71
C PRO A 116 -13.93 -2.66 -19.85
N ARG A 117 -13.73 -1.86 -20.90
CA ARG A 117 -12.95 -2.19 -22.10
C ARG A 117 -11.76 -1.27 -22.33
N ASP A 118 -11.50 -0.34 -21.45
CA ASP A 118 -10.36 0.56 -21.60
C ASP A 118 -9.04 -0.19 -21.46
N ALA A 119 -8.02 0.30 -22.16
CA ALA A 119 -6.67 -0.25 -21.98
C ALA A 119 -6.16 0.01 -20.55
N PRO A 120 -5.34 -0.88 -20.00
CA PRO A 120 -4.70 -0.66 -18.69
C PRO A 120 -3.88 0.64 -18.67
N PHE A 121 -3.78 1.27 -17.50
CA PHE A 121 -3.02 2.50 -17.30
C PHE A 121 -1.54 2.31 -17.62
N ALA A 122 -1.03 3.03 -18.60
CA ALA A 122 0.40 3.19 -18.84
C ALA A 122 0.94 4.41 -18.05
N GLU A 123 2.26 4.52 -17.90
CA GLU A 123 2.91 5.64 -17.19
C GLU A 123 2.69 7.01 -17.84
N THR A 124 2.21 7.03 -19.08
CA THR A 124 1.84 8.25 -19.83
C THR A 124 0.39 8.67 -19.63
N HIS A 125 -0.40 7.89 -18.88
CA HIS A 125 -1.78 8.24 -18.59
C HIS A 125 -1.86 9.50 -17.73
N ILE A 126 -2.87 10.32 -17.97
CA ILE A 126 -3.10 11.52 -17.13
C ILE A 126 -3.60 11.09 -15.74
N TYR A 127 -3.35 11.92 -14.73
CA TYR A 127 -3.84 11.69 -13.38
C TYR A 127 -5.24 12.28 -13.22
N GLU A 128 -6.20 11.44 -12.83
CA GLU A 128 -7.60 11.80 -12.58
C GLU A 128 -8.12 11.19 -11.26
N PRO A 129 -7.45 11.47 -10.12
CA PRO A 129 -7.76 10.82 -8.85
C PRO A 129 -9.16 11.18 -8.33
N ASN A 130 -9.95 10.17 -7.90
CA ASN A 130 -11.35 10.33 -7.48
C ASN A 130 -11.56 10.29 -5.96
N SER A 131 -10.53 10.08 -5.15
CA SER A 131 -10.63 10.08 -3.69
C SER A 131 -9.64 11.06 -3.05
N PRO A 132 -9.88 11.55 -1.80
CA PRO A 132 -8.89 12.37 -1.10
C PRO A 132 -7.55 11.66 -0.92
N TYR A 133 -7.54 10.34 -0.73
CA TYR A 133 -6.31 9.55 -0.71
C TYR A 133 -5.57 9.63 -2.04
N SER A 134 -6.20 9.23 -3.15
CA SER A 134 -5.55 9.22 -4.47
C SER A 134 -5.12 10.62 -4.91
N ALA A 135 -5.91 11.66 -4.60
CA ALA A 135 -5.54 13.06 -4.85
C ALA A 135 -4.29 13.48 -4.06
N SER A 136 -4.18 13.07 -2.79
CA SER A 136 -2.99 13.36 -1.98
C SER A 136 -1.74 12.62 -2.49
N LYS A 137 -1.90 11.40 -3.02
CA LYS A 137 -0.81 10.64 -3.66
C LYS A 137 -0.39 11.26 -4.99
N ALA A 138 -1.35 11.67 -5.83
CA ALA A 138 -1.06 12.39 -7.06
C ALA A 138 -0.30 13.70 -6.80
N ALA A 139 -0.69 14.46 -5.77
CA ALA A 139 0.02 15.67 -5.35
C ALA A 139 1.47 15.36 -4.93
N SER A 140 1.71 14.29 -4.17
CA SER A 140 3.07 13.88 -3.79
C SER A 140 3.90 13.42 -4.98
N ASP A 141 3.32 12.70 -5.94
CA ASP A 141 3.99 12.31 -7.20
C ASP A 141 4.46 13.54 -7.99
N HIS A 142 3.59 14.56 -8.09
CA HIS A 142 3.95 15.82 -8.73
C HIS A 142 5.07 16.59 -8.00
N LEU A 143 5.09 16.58 -6.66
CA LEU A 143 6.21 17.13 -5.89
C LEU A 143 7.50 16.39 -6.19
N VAL A 144 7.51 15.07 -6.15
CA VAL A 144 8.69 14.24 -6.46
C VAL A 144 9.22 14.54 -7.86
N ARG A 145 8.33 14.59 -8.85
CA ARG A 145 8.68 14.97 -10.22
C ARG A 145 9.28 16.39 -10.30
N ALA A 146 8.67 17.35 -9.60
CA ALA A 146 9.16 18.74 -9.59
C ALA A 146 10.56 18.85 -8.99
N TRP A 147 10.88 18.11 -7.91
CA TRP A 147 12.21 18.09 -7.31
C TRP A 147 13.29 17.56 -8.26
N HIS A 148 12.94 16.58 -9.09
CA HIS A 148 13.83 16.11 -10.15
C HIS A 148 14.08 17.19 -11.20
N HIS A 149 13.02 17.74 -11.78
CA HIS A 149 13.14 18.68 -12.89
C HIS A 149 13.73 20.05 -12.49
N THR A 150 13.45 20.50 -11.27
CA THR A 150 13.89 21.82 -10.79
C THR A 150 15.29 21.76 -10.17
N TYR A 151 15.57 20.72 -9.39
CA TYR A 151 16.80 20.65 -8.59
C TYR A 151 17.75 19.54 -9.01
N GLY A 152 17.38 18.68 -9.94
CA GLY A 152 18.19 17.55 -10.39
C GLY A 152 18.24 16.38 -9.41
N LEU A 153 17.40 16.36 -8.36
CA LEU A 153 17.38 15.25 -7.40
C LEU A 153 17.11 13.93 -8.14
N PRO A 154 17.94 12.88 -7.95
CA PRO A 154 17.76 11.60 -8.66
C PRO A 154 16.61 10.79 -8.05
N VAL A 155 15.40 11.07 -8.52
CA VAL A 155 14.16 10.40 -8.06
C VAL A 155 13.76 9.27 -9.00
N VAL A 156 13.09 8.27 -8.49
CA VAL A 156 12.28 7.29 -9.24
C VAL A 156 10.93 7.14 -8.56
N THR A 157 9.87 6.91 -9.32
CA THR A 157 8.52 6.69 -8.79
C THR A 157 8.01 5.32 -9.23
N THR A 158 7.31 4.61 -8.36
CA THR A 158 6.55 3.42 -8.72
C THR A 158 5.08 3.61 -8.39
N ASN A 159 4.19 3.33 -9.37
CA ASN A 159 2.76 3.28 -9.16
C ASN A 159 2.35 1.80 -9.15
N CYS A 160 1.94 1.29 -7.98
CA CYS A 160 1.62 -0.11 -7.84
C CYS A 160 0.12 -0.38 -7.80
N SER A 161 -0.27 -1.55 -8.29
CA SER A 161 -1.62 -2.09 -8.14
C SER A 161 -1.89 -2.58 -6.71
N ASN A 162 -3.07 -3.16 -6.46
CA ASN A 162 -3.51 -3.57 -5.14
C ASN A 162 -2.64 -4.69 -4.57
N ASN A 163 -1.90 -4.39 -3.53
CA ASN A 163 -1.04 -5.35 -2.85
C ASN A 163 -1.81 -6.28 -1.91
N TYR A 164 -1.36 -7.54 -1.80
CA TYR A 164 -1.84 -8.49 -0.81
C TYR A 164 -0.71 -9.44 -0.39
N GLY A 165 -0.85 -10.05 0.80
CA GLY A 165 0.15 -11.00 1.29
C GLY A 165 0.30 -10.98 2.81
N PRO A 166 1.38 -11.58 3.32
CA PRO A 166 1.75 -11.57 4.73
C PRO A 166 1.84 -10.17 5.32
N TYR A 167 1.48 -10.05 6.61
CA TYR A 167 1.56 -8.82 7.40
C TYR A 167 0.68 -7.65 6.91
N GLN A 168 -0.24 -7.87 5.95
CA GLN A 168 -1.18 -6.82 5.55
C GLN A 168 -2.16 -6.55 6.69
N PHE A 169 -2.32 -5.27 7.05
CA PHE A 169 -3.20 -4.89 8.15
C PHE A 169 -4.67 -5.23 7.83
N PRO A 170 -5.43 -5.85 8.77
CA PRO A 170 -6.74 -6.43 8.51
C PRO A 170 -7.90 -5.43 8.34
N GLU A 171 -7.61 -4.20 7.90
CA GLU A 171 -8.59 -3.22 7.40
C GLU A 171 -8.76 -3.28 5.87
N LYS A 172 -7.85 -3.96 5.16
CA LYS A 172 -7.92 -4.13 3.71
C LYS A 172 -8.71 -5.39 3.35
N LEU A 173 -9.26 -5.45 2.12
CA LEU A 173 -10.22 -6.46 1.68
C LEU A 173 -9.79 -7.90 2.03
N ILE A 174 -8.67 -8.36 1.52
CA ILE A 174 -8.24 -9.76 1.66
C ILE A 174 -8.07 -10.16 3.14
N PRO A 175 -7.24 -9.46 3.94
CA PRO A 175 -7.09 -9.86 5.34
C PRO A 175 -8.37 -9.68 6.17
N LEU A 176 -9.19 -8.67 5.88
CA LEU A 176 -10.47 -8.47 6.56
C LEU A 176 -11.40 -9.67 6.34
N MET A 177 -11.53 -10.16 5.08
CA MET A 177 -12.37 -11.29 4.77
C MET A 177 -11.88 -12.56 5.45
N ILE A 178 -10.57 -12.84 5.43
CA ILE A 178 -9.99 -14.00 6.12
C ILE A 178 -10.31 -13.96 7.63
N VAL A 179 -10.04 -12.82 8.26
CA VAL A 179 -10.20 -12.67 9.72
C VAL A 179 -11.67 -12.73 10.13
N ASN A 180 -12.56 -12.09 9.37
CA ASN A 180 -14.00 -12.14 9.64
C ASN A 180 -14.55 -13.55 9.44
N ALA A 181 -14.17 -14.24 8.37
CA ALA A 181 -14.58 -15.61 8.11
C ALA A 181 -14.23 -16.53 9.30
N LEU A 182 -12.96 -16.50 9.73
CA LEU A 182 -12.49 -17.30 10.87
C LEU A 182 -13.16 -16.95 12.20
N ALA A 183 -13.71 -15.74 12.31
CA ALA A 183 -14.47 -15.29 13.48
C ALA A 183 -15.99 -15.52 13.34
N GLY A 184 -16.46 -16.14 12.26
CA GLY A 184 -17.90 -16.35 11.98
C GLY A 184 -18.68 -15.05 11.74
N LYS A 185 -18.00 -13.95 11.36
CA LYS A 185 -18.58 -12.63 11.14
C LYS A 185 -18.95 -12.43 9.67
N PRO A 186 -19.90 -11.50 9.37
CA PRO A 186 -20.21 -11.14 8.00
C PRO A 186 -19.00 -10.72 7.20
N LEU A 187 -18.97 -11.08 5.90
CA LEU A 187 -17.98 -10.70 4.92
C LEU A 187 -18.55 -9.55 4.06
N PRO A 188 -18.31 -8.28 4.42
CA PRO A 188 -18.95 -7.14 3.76
C PRO A 188 -18.42 -6.94 2.35
N VAL A 189 -19.27 -7.05 1.35
CA VAL A 189 -19.00 -6.77 -0.06
C VAL A 189 -19.69 -5.49 -0.44
N TYR A 190 -18.94 -4.48 -0.89
CA TYR A 190 -19.45 -3.17 -1.29
C TYR A 190 -20.25 -3.26 -2.60
N GLY A 191 -21.45 -2.67 -2.61
CA GLY A 191 -22.30 -2.59 -3.79
C GLY A 191 -22.63 -3.97 -4.35
N ASP A 192 -22.35 -4.18 -5.63
CA ASP A 192 -22.53 -5.46 -6.34
C ASP A 192 -21.28 -6.37 -6.31
N GLY A 193 -20.20 -5.92 -5.71
CA GLY A 193 -18.94 -6.64 -5.65
C GLY A 193 -18.17 -6.72 -6.99
N GLN A 194 -18.64 -6.03 -8.03
CA GLN A 194 -18.08 -6.13 -9.38
C GLN A 194 -16.97 -5.10 -9.66
N GLN A 195 -16.50 -4.38 -8.65
CA GLN A 195 -15.33 -3.53 -8.79
C GLN A 195 -14.10 -4.40 -9.05
N VAL A 196 -13.41 -4.14 -10.17
CA VAL A 196 -12.24 -4.90 -10.62
C VAL A 196 -10.96 -4.25 -10.12
N ARG A 197 -10.03 -5.08 -9.62
CA ARG A 197 -8.69 -4.65 -9.19
C ARG A 197 -7.65 -5.58 -9.79
N ASP A 198 -6.49 -5.04 -10.11
CA ASP A 198 -5.29 -5.83 -10.37
C ASP A 198 -4.61 -6.16 -9.03
N TRP A 199 -4.30 -7.43 -8.80
CA TRP A 199 -3.80 -7.94 -7.53
C TRP A 199 -2.34 -8.36 -7.64
N LEU A 200 -1.49 -7.72 -6.82
CA LEU A 200 -0.04 -7.91 -6.80
C LEU A 200 0.40 -8.54 -5.48
N TYR A 201 1.05 -9.69 -5.54
CA TYR A 201 1.61 -10.32 -4.34
C TYR A 201 2.75 -9.46 -3.76
N VAL A 202 2.76 -9.25 -2.44
CA VAL A 202 3.64 -8.28 -1.79
C VAL A 202 5.13 -8.57 -1.98
N ALA A 203 5.55 -9.85 -2.07
CA ALA A 203 6.94 -10.19 -2.31
C ALA A 203 7.40 -9.80 -3.72
N ASP A 204 6.52 -9.90 -4.71
CA ASP A 204 6.77 -9.45 -6.08
C ASP A 204 6.91 -7.92 -6.14
N HIS A 205 6.03 -7.19 -5.40
CA HIS A 205 6.19 -5.75 -5.28
C HIS A 205 7.52 -5.36 -4.63
N CYS A 206 7.93 -6.04 -3.55
CA CYS A 206 9.24 -5.81 -2.94
C CYS A 206 10.40 -6.06 -3.91
N ALA A 207 10.28 -7.10 -4.76
CA ALA A 207 11.26 -7.37 -5.80
C ALA A 207 11.30 -6.24 -6.85
N ALA A 208 10.13 -5.75 -7.31
CA ALA A 208 10.04 -4.63 -8.23
C ALA A 208 10.69 -3.36 -7.66
N ILE A 209 10.39 -3.02 -6.40
CA ILE A 209 11.00 -1.86 -5.72
C ILE A 209 12.53 -1.97 -5.70
N ARG A 210 13.08 -3.15 -5.41
CA ARG A 210 14.52 -3.38 -5.41
C ARG A 210 15.13 -3.20 -6.80
N GLU A 211 14.49 -3.71 -7.84
CA GLU A 211 14.93 -3.54 -9.22
C GLU A 211 14.91 -2.08 -9.67
N VAL A 212 13.81 -1.36 -9.39
CA VAL A 212 13.69 0.07 -9.72
C VAL A 212 14.70 0.91 -8.93
N LEU A 213 14.91 0.61 -7.64
CA LEU A 213 15.90 1.30 -6.81
C LEU A 213 17.34 1.10 -7.35
N ALA A 214 17.65 -0.12 -7.81
CA ALA A 214 18.99 -0.47 -8.28
C ALA A 214 19.28 0.02 -9.71
N ARG A 215 18.31 -0.09 -10.62
CA ARG A 215 18.52 0.06 -12.06
C ARG A 215 17.56 1.04 -12.74
N GLY A 216 16.55 1.55 -12.03
CA GLY A 216 15.58 2.50 -12.57
C GLY A 216 16.26 3.80 -13.02
N THR A 217 15.84 4.32 -14.14
CA THR A 217 16.34 5.59 -14.68
C THR A 217 15.81 6.76 -13.85
N PRO A 218 16.67 7.64 -13.33
CA PRO A 218 16.24 8.83 -12.59
C PRO A 218 15.25 9.68 -13.39
N GLY A 219 14.24 10.21 -12.70
CA GLY A 219 13.16 10.99 -13.29
C GLY A 219 12.03 10.17 -13.90
N GLN A 220 12.16 8.83 -13.97
CA GLN A 220 11.15 7.97 -14.55
C GLN A 220 10.15 7.43 -13.52
N THR A 221 8.93 7.20 -14.00
CA THR A 221 7.89 6.44 -13.31
C THR A 221 7.81 5.04 -13.90
N TYR A 222 7.58 4.04 -13.06
CA TYR A 222 7.38 2.64 -13.41
C TYR A 222 6.09 2.12 -12.79
N ASN A 223 5.21 1.62 -13.63
CA ASN A 223 4.02 0.91 -13.18
C ASN A 223 4.40 -0.51 -12.72
N VAL A 224 3.80 -0.94 -11.60
CA VAL A 224 4.04 -2.27 -11.02
C VAL A 224 2.71 -2.99 -10.84
N GLY A 225 2.39 -3.92 -11.72
CA GLY A 225 1.12 -4.67 -11.74
C GLY A 225 1.31 -6.17 -11.60
N GLY A 226 0.24 -6.83 -11.15
CA GLY A 226 0.21 -8.28 -10.98
C GLY A 226 -0.29 -9.03 -12.21
N TRP A 227 -0.88 -8.34 -13.20
CA TRP A 227 -1.60 -8.92 -14.35
C TRP A 227 -2.76 -9.84 -13.92
N ASN A 228 -3.35 -9.56 -12.76
CA ASN A 228 -4.38 -10.38 -12.12
C ASN A 228 -5.65 -9.55 -11.85
N GLU A 229 -6.32 -9.10 -12.91
CA GLU A 229 -7.59 -8.38 -12.79
C GLU A 229 -8.71 -9.32 -12.33
N LYS A 230 -9.30 -9.02 -11.17
CA LYS A 230 -10.42 -9.82 -10.62
C LYS A 230 -11.46 -8.92 -9.94
N PRO A 231 -12.76 -9.24 -10.09
CA PRO A 231 -13.82 -8.62 -9.31
C PRO A 231 -13.67 -8.91 -7.81
N ASN A 232 -14.01 -7.95 -6.97
CA ASN A 232 -13.93 -8.11 -5.51
C ASN A 232 -14.71 -9.32 -5.00
N ILE A 233 -15.88 -9.60 -5.57
CA ILE A 233 -16.68 -10.78 -5.18
C ILE A 233 -15.96 -12.10 -5.47
N GLU A 234 -15.22 -12.20 -6.59
CA GLU A 234 -14.42 -13.39 -6.91
C GLU A 234 -13.31 -13.62 -5.88
N ILE A 235 -12.68 -12.53 -5.41
CA ILE A 235 -11.67 -12.59 -4.34
C ILE A 235 -12.28 -13.18 -3.05
N VAL A 236 -13.45 -12.67 -2.65
CA VAL A 236 -14.13 -13.13 -1.43
C VAL A 236 -14.54 -14.61 -1.54
N GLN A 237 -15.08 -15.01 -2.68
CA GLN A 237 -15.45 -16.41 -2.96
C GLN A 237 -14.22 -17.33 -2.95
N THR A 238 -13.10 -16.90 -3.55
CA THR A 238 -11.85 -17.65 -3.53
C THR A 238 -11.31 -17.84 -2.12
N ILE A 239 -11.36 -16.78 -1.29
CA ILE A 239 -10.97 -16.87 0.13
C ILE A 239 -11.85 -17.87 0.87
N CYS A 240 -13.18 -17.82 0.68
CA CYS A 240 -14.11 -18.79 1.29
C CYS A 240 -13.77 -20.24 0.89
N ALA A 241 -13.57 -20.49 -0.39
CA ALA A 241 -13.23 -21.83 -0.88
C ALA A 241 -11.89 -22.35 -0.31
N LEU A 242 -10.88 -21.48 -0.20
CA LEU A 242 -9.59 -21.84 0.41
C LEU A 242 -9.71 -22.10 1.90
N LEU A 243 -10.55 -21.37 2.61
CA LEU A 243 -10.83 -21.62 4.04
C LEU A 243 -11.63 -22.89 4.23
N ASP A 244 -12.64 -23.18 3.38
CA ASP A 244 -13.39 -24.43 3.40
C ASP A 244 -12.45 -25.65 3.20
N GLU A 245 -11.41 -25.51 2.37
CA GLU A 245 -10.39 -26.56 2.17
C GLU A 245 -9.42 -26.68 3.35
N MET A 246 -8.88 -25.55 3.83
CA MET A 246 -7.75 -25.53 4.77
C MET A 246 -8.17 -25.60 6.23
N GLN A 247 -9.35 -25.07 6.56
CA GLN A 247 -9.90 -24.94 7.90
C GLN A 247 -11.43 -25.03 7.88
N PRO A 248 -12.03 -26.20 7.57
CA PRO A 248 -13.48 -26.36 7.48
C PRO A 248 -14.19 -25.89 8.75
N ASP A 249 -15.30 -25.15 8.56
CA ASP A 249 -16.18 -24.74 9.66
C ASP A 249 -17.32 -25.79 9.82
N PRO A 250 -17.55 -26.32 11.01
CA PRO A 250 -18.70 -27.24 11.27
C PRO A 250 -20.07 -26.65 10.90
N ALA A 251 -20.20 -25.31 10.88
CA ALA A 251 -21.43 -24.62 10.50
C ALA A 251 -21.68 -24.56 8.97
N GLY A 252 -20.77 -25.11 8.16
CA GLY A 252 -20.85 -25.15 6.70
C GLY A 252 -19.92 -24.15 6.01
N SER A 253 -20.03 -24.03 4.66
CA SER A 253 -19.16 -23.18 3.87
C SER A 253 -19.11 -21.74 4.36
N TYR A 254 -17.92 -21.14 4.35
CA TYR A 254 -17.71 -19.73 4.70
C TYR A 254 -18.44 -18.76 3.76
N SER A 255 -18.82 -19.20 2.55
CA SER A 255 -19.60 -18.39 1.61
C SER A 255 -20.96 -17.95 2.16
N ARG A 256 -21.53 -18.65 3.16
CA ARG A 256 -22.75 -18.23 3.86
C ARG A 256 -22.63 -16.89 4.58
N LEU A 257 -21.40 -16.45 4.87
CA LEU A 257 -21.12 -15.22 5.60
C LEU A 257 -21.05 -13.99 4.67
N ILE A 258 -21.09 -14.16 3.34
CA ILE A 258 -21.05 -13.06 2.39
C ILE A 258 -22.29 -12.20 2.57
N ALA A 259 -22.07 -10.89 2.79
CA ALA A 259 -23.11 -9.90 2.98
C ALA A 259 -22.84 -8.66 2.13
N TYR A 260 -23.78 -8.31 1.26
CA TYR A 260 -23.69 -7.10 0.47
C TYR A 260 -24.05 -5.88 1.32
N VAL A 261 -23.24 -4.82 1.23
CA VAL A 261 -23.43 -3.56 1.97
C VAL A 261 -23.44 -2.39 1.01
N THR A 262 -23.96 -1.24 1.45
CA THR A 262 -23.98 -0.01 0.67
C THR A 262 -22.57 0.37 0.20
N ASP A 263 -22.46 0.73 -1.08
CA ASP A 263 -21.18 1.13 -1.66
C ASP A 263 -20.68 2.46 -1.11
N ARG A 264 -19.37 2.68 -1.19
CA ARG A 264 -18.74 3.92 -0.74
C ARG A 264 -18.77 5.00 -1.83
N PRO A 265 -18.85 6.29 -1.48
CA PRO A 265 -18.68 7.38 -2.44
C PRO A 265 -17.32 7.31 -3.16
N GLY A 266 -17.32 7.62 -4.46
CA GLY A 266 -16.08 7.65 -5.25
C GLY A 266 -15.42 6.29 -5.42
N HIS A 267 -16.19 5.19 -5.42
CA HIS A 267 -15.66 3.84 -5.61
C HIS A 267 -15.42 3.56 -7.08
N ASP A 268 -14.19 3.67 -7.52
CA ASP A 268 -13.78 3.42 -8.90
C ASP A 268 -14.13 2.00 -9.35
N ARG A 269 -14.63 1.88 -10.58
CA ARG A 269 -15.14 0.61 -11.10
C ARG A 269 -14.03 -0.37 -11.47
N ARG A 270 -12.95 0.09 -12.10
CA ARG A 270 -11.88 -0.79 -12.54
C ARG A 270 -10.52 -0.10 -12.44
N TYR A 271 -9.55 -0.82 -11.88
CA TYR A 271 -8.13 -0.53 -12.00
C TYR A 271 -7.45 -1.69 -12.72
N ALA A 272 -6.66 -1.34 -13.73
CA ALA A 272 -5.76 -2.25 -14.43
C ALA A 272 -4.50 -1.46 -14.79
N ILE A 273 -3.34 -2.07 -14.60
CA ILE A 273 -2.07 -1.37 -14.79
C ILE A 273 -1.20 -2.08 -15.83
N ASP A 274 -0.56 -1.31 -16.69
CA ASP A 274 0.38 -1.80 -17.69
C ASP A 274 1.81 -1.73 -17.15
N ALA A 275 2.36 -2.87 -16.75
CA ALA A 275 3.73 -2.99 -16.23
C ALA A 275 4.77 -3.35 -17.31
N ARG A 276 4.43 -3.29 -18.62
CA ARG A 276 5.35 -3.68 -19.72
C ARG A 276 6.61 -2.82 -19.80
N LYS A 277 6.57 -1.57 -19.33
CA LYS A 277 7.78 -0.73 -19.24
C LYS A 277 8.79 -1.32 -18.27
N LEU A 278 8.34 -1.71 -17.07
CA LEU A 278 9.18 -2.32 -16.06
C LEU A 278 9.78 -3.65 -16.54
N GLU A 279 8.96 -4.46 -17.21
CA GLU A 279 9.44 -5.71 -17.84
C GLU A 279 10.50 -5.44 -18.91
N ARG A 280 10.23 -4.55 -19.85
CA ARG A 280 11.12 -4.25 -20.98
C ARG A 280 12.44 -3.64 -20.53
N GLU A 281 12.42 -2.70 -19.58
CA GLU A 281 13.59 -1.92 -19.19
C GLU A 281 14.42 -2.58 -18.10
N LEU A 282 13.76 -3.26 -17.15
CA LEU A 282 14.41 -3.82 -15.97
C LEU A 282 14.31 -5.36 -15.88
N GLY A 283 13.54 -6.00 -16.79
CA GLY A 283 13.39 -7.47 -16.85
C GLY A 283 12.54 -8.04 -15.71
N TRP A 284 11.83 -7.20 -14.95
CA TRP A 284 11.01 -7.66 -13.85
C TRP A 284 9.63 -8.13 -14.33
N LYS A 285 9.19 -9.27 -13.78
CA LYS A 285 7.83 -9.82 -13.89
C LYS A 285 7.40 -10.34 -12.52
N PRO A 286 6.08 -10.35 -12.21
CA PRO A 286 5.61 -11.04 -11.02
C PRO A 286 5.92 -12.54 -11.13
N ALA A 287 6.38 -13.13 -10.02
CA ALA A 287 6.66 -14.56 -9.93
C ALA A 287 5.45 -15.38 -9.50
N GLU A 288 4.51 -14.74 -8.77
CA GLU A 288 3.29 -15.38 -8.29
C GLU A 288 2.11 -15.10 -9.23
N THR A 289 1.29 -16.14 -9.47
CA THR A 289 -0.07 -15.95 -9.97
C THR A 289 -0.99 -15.57 -8.81
N PHE A 290 -2.20 -15.08 -9.11
CA PHE A 290 -3.17 -14.80 -8.04
C PHE A 290 -3.48 -16.07 -7.23
N GLU A 291 -3.66 -17.21 -7.88
CA GLU A 291 -4.01 -18.48 -7.26
C GLU A 291 -2.92 -18.99 -6.30
N SER A 292 -1.64 -18.86 -6.69
CA SER A 292 -0.51 -19.26 -5.83
C SER A 292 -0.33 -18.28 -4.67
N GLY A 293 -0.40 -16.98 -4.93
CA GLY A 293 -0.23 -15.93 -3.94
C GLY A 293 -1.33 -15.89 -2.89
N ILE A 294 -2.62 -16.02 -3.31
CA ILE A 294 -3.76 -16.00 -2.38
C ILE A 294 -3.76 -17.23 -1.46
N ARG A 295 -3.39 -18.40 -1.98
CA ARG A 295 -3.23 -19.62 -1.16
C ARG A 295 -2.16 -19.44 -0.09
N LYS A 296 -0.99 -18.88 -0.46
CA LYS A 296 0.09 -18.53 0.49
C LYS A 296 -0.39 -17.53 1.54
N THR A 297 -1.17 -16.54 1.11
CA THR A 297 -1.71 -15.51 2.00
C THR A 297 -2.68 -16.11 3.02
N VAL A 298 -3.67 -16.88 2.59
CA VAL A 298 -4.63 -17.55 3.50
C VAL A 298 -3.88 -18.44 4.50
N ARG A 299 -2.93 -19.27 4.01
CA ARG A 299 -2.10 -20.12 4.88
C ARG A 299 -1.37 -19.29 5.93
N TRP A 300 -0.75 -18.17 5.51
CA TRP A 300 -0.02 -17.31 6.44
C TRP A 300 -0.92 -16.78 7.57
N TYR A 301 -2.15 -16.34 7.28
CA TYR A 301 -3.08 -15.87 8.31
C TYR A 301 -3.55 -17.00 9.24
N LEU A 302 -3.68 -18.22 8.73
CA LEU A 302 -3.98 -19.40 9.55
C LEU A 302 -2.84 -19.73 10.52
N ASP A 303 -1.59 -19.58 10.07
CA ASP A 303 -0.40 -19.94 10.85
C ASP A 303 0.05 -18.82 11.83
N HIS A 304 -0.46 -17.58 11.67
CA HIS A 304 -0.04 -16.40 12.45
C HIS A 304 -1.20 -15.74 13.21
N ARG A 305 -2.03 -16.53 13.86
CA ARG A 305 -3.22 -16.05 14.60
C ARG A 305 -2.88 -15.11 15.76
N ASP A 306 -1.74 -15.31 16.41
CA ASP A 306 -1.28 -14.45 17.50
C ASP A 306 -0.98 -13.04 16.98
N TRP A 307 -0.32 -12.93 15.82
CA TRP A 307 -0.10 -11.64 15.17
C TRP A 307 -1.44 -10.97 14.83
N VAL A 308 -2.40 -11.72 14.26
CA VAL A 308 -3.73 -11.21 13.94
C VAL A 308 -4.45 -10.70 15.18
N ALA A 309 -4.45 -11.47 16.26
CA ALA A 309 -5.08 -11.08 17.54
C ALA A 309 -4.43 -9.81 18.10
N HIS A 310 -3.12 -9.68 18.01
CA HIS A 310 -2.37 -8.54 18.50
C HIS A 310 -2.70 -7.24 17.71
N VAL A 311 -2.72 -7.29 16.37
CA VAL A 311 -3.05 -6.10 15.56
C VAL A 311 -4.52 -5.71 15.62
N GLN A 312 -5.42 -6.63 15.98
CA GLN A 312 -6.84 -6.36 16.17
C GLN A 312 -7.20 -5.76 17.53
N SER A 313 -6.26 -5.65 18.45
CA SER A 313 -6.49 -5.07 19.79
C SER A 313 -6.70 -3.55 19.71
N GLY A 314 -7.65 -3.01 20.50
CA GLY A 314 -7.83 -1.57 20.66
C GLY A 314 -8.54 -0.88 19.50
N ALA A 315 -7.92 0.15 18.99
CA ALA A 315 -8.49 1.10 18.04
C ALA A 315 -8.85 0.54 16.64
N TYR A 316 -8.45 -0.69 16.27
CA TYR A 316 -8.98 -1.41 15.12
C TYR A 316 -10.47 -1.71 15.30
N ARG A 317 -10.91 -2.08 16.51
CA ARG A 317 -12.33 -2.30 16.84
C ARG A 317 -13.17 -1.04 16.73
N GLU A 318 -12.63 0.10 17.16
CA GLU A 318 -13.31 1.40 17.04
C GLU A 318 -13.52 1.77 15.55
N TRP A 319 -12.50 1.53 14.72
CA TRP A 319 -12.60 1.79 13.28
C TRP A 319 -13.63 0.88 12.60
N LEU A 320 -13.64 -0.43 12.90
CA LEU A 320 -14.65 -1.36 12.37
C LEU A 320 -16.07 -0.92 12.74
N ALA A 321 -16.30 -0.52 13.99
CA ALA A 321 -17.59 -0.03 14.44
C ALA A 321 -18.05 1.19 13.64
N THR A 322 -17.17 2.17 13.48
CA THR A 322 -17.49 3.41 12.73
C THR A 322 -17.76 3.15 11.24
N ASN A 323 -17.02 2.25 10.62
CA ASN A 323 -17.06 2.10 9.16
C ASN A 323 -18.12 1.12 8.65
N TYR A 324 -18.49 0.11 9.44
CA TYR A 324 -19.39 -0.95 8.99
C TYR A 324 -20.74 -0.99 9.71
N ASN A 325 -20.83 -0.60 10.98
CA ASN A 325 -22.13 -0.62 11.70
C ASN A 325 -23.11 0.43 11.14
N ASP A 326 -22.61 1.60 10.76
CA ASP A 326 -23.46 2.66 10.20
C ASP A 326 -23.92 2.37 8.77
N ARG A 327 -23.26 1.46 8.05
CA ARG A 327 -23.62 1.05 6.68
C ARG A 327 -24.55 -0.17 6.62
N ALA A 328 -24.62 -0.97 7.66
CA ALA A 328 -25.52 -2.12 7.75
C ALA A 328 -26.97 -1.69 8.05
N ALA A 329 -27.18 -0.44 8.46
CA ALA A 329 -28.50 0.13 8.83
C ALA A 329 -29.16 0.97 7.72
N ALA A 330 -28.53 1.11 6.54
CA ALA A 330 -29.02 1.82 5.37
C ALA A 330 -29.40 0.85 4.25
#